data_2cdfe098517b5ade5101e060539745b4
#
_entry.id   2cdfe098517b5ade5101e060539745b4
#
_cell.length_a   1.000
_cell.length_b   1.000
_cell.length_c   1.000
_cell.angle_alpha   90.00
_cell.angle_beta   90.00
_cell.angle_gamma   90.00
#
_symmetry.space_group_name_H-M   'P 1'
#
loop_
_entity.id
_entity.type
_entity.pdbx_description
1 polymer ?
#
loop_
_entity_poly.entity_id
_entity_poly.type
_entity_poly.pdbx_seq_one_letter_code
_entity_poly.pdbx_strand_id
1 'polypeptide(L)'
;MVEGSMTQGAGQGPEVQRTATVRDFRVPAYVHETAPYAVPGTQASEGAPPSEEGYEEVLPEGYTPTQRDLPVIRRGDTVQVTVDPEPVQVAQPATGQGPLFVVGDVHGYLDELVAALQEKGLIDAAGQWCAGTTRLWFLGDFTDRGPDGIGVIDLVMRLSAEAAAAGGYCKALMGNHELLLLGAKRFGDTPVNSGAGTATFQAAWLLNGGQKTDMDRLQDHHLQWMARLDAMEEVDGHLLVHSDATTYLDYGRSIEEVNDTVRETLTRNDAEEVWDLFRKFTKRFSFRDEGGADAVRSLLDTYGGTRIVHGHSPIPYLLGEVGSEDGEDDTRTAVEGPHIYADGLAIAMDGGVTMAGKLLVQQLPLEA
;
A
#
# COMPACT_ATOMS: atom_id res chain seq x y z
N MET A 1 58.68 54.46 -14.22
CA MET A 1 57.79 55.17 -13.29
C MET A 1 56.49 54.36 -13.33
N VAL A 2 56.40 53.42 -12.45
CA VAL A 2 55.68 53.44 -11.14
C VAL A 2 54.20 53.31 -11.38
N GLU A 3 53.71 52.19 -11.09
CA GLU A 3 52.88 51.63 -10.00
C GLU A 3 51.46 51.50 -10.47
N GLY A 4 50.68 50.53 -10.12
CA GLY A 4 50.74 49.58 -9.02
C GLY A 4 49.57 48.62 -9.16
N SER A 5 49.90 47.43 -8.82
CA SER A 5 48.99 46.30 -8.64
C SER A 5 48.00 46.52 -7.53
N MET A 6 46.76 46.07 -7.71
CA MET A 6 45.97 45.48 -6.63
C MET A 6 45.03 44.44 -7.15
N THR A 7 45.35 43.19 -6.94
CA THR A 7 44.51 42.03 -6.96
C THR A 7 43.55 42.08 -5.79
N GLN A 8 42.24 41.99 -6.05
CA GLN A 8 41.28 41.57 -5.02
C GLN A 8 40.74 40.20 -5.39
N GLY A 9 41.03 39.26 -4.52
CA GLY A 9 40.56 37.89 -4.59
C GLY A 9 39.06 37.80 -4.40
N ALA A 10 38.43 37.16 -5.31
CA ALA A 10 37.06 36.69 -5.13
C ALA A 10 37.06 35.57 -4.09
N GLY A 11 36.48 35.84 -2.93
CA GLY A 11 36.17 34.84 -1.93
C GLY A 11 35.15 33.84 -2.46
N GLN A 12 35.53 32.59 -2.50
CA GLN A 12 34.60 31.50 -2.63
C GLN A 12 33.71 31.47 -1.39
N GLY A 13 32.41 31.77 -1.55
CA GLY A 13 31.41 31.51 -0.55
C GLY A 13 31.21 30.00 -0.42
N PRO A 14 30.80 29.48 0.76
CA PRO A 14 30.61 28.05 0.95
C PRO A 14 29.52 27.55 0.04
N GLU A 15 29.83 26.47 -0.68
CA GLU A 15 28.84 25.62 -1.36
C GLU A 15 27.80 25.17 -0.33
N VAL A 16 26.61 25.70 -0.46
CA VAL A 16 25.45 25.18 0.27
C VAL A 16 25.06 23.90 -0.44
N GLN A 17 25.52 22.76 0.08
CA GLN A 17 24.90 21.49 -0.20
C GLN A 17 23.42 21.62 0.17
N ARG A 18 22.55 21.70 -0.81
CA ARG A 18 21.12 21.56 -0.63
C ARG A 18 20.84 20.06 -0.40
N THR A 19 21.01 19.62 0.82
CA THR A 19 20.34 18.42 1.28
C THR A 19 18.85 18.67 1.12
N ALA A 20 18.17 17.80 0.38
CA ALA A 20 16.72 17.76 0.32
C ALA A 20 16.19 17.58 1.75
N THR A 21 15.84 18.68 2.37
CA THR A 21 15.16 18.66 3.67
C THR A 21 13.75 18.16 3.40
N VAL A 22 13.40 17.08 4.08
CA VAL A 22 12.04 16.58 4.26
C VAL A 22 11.15 17.77 4.64
N ARG A 23 10.47 18.36 3.65
CA ARG A 23 9.53 19.47 3.87
C ARG A 23 8.11 18.98 4.14
N ASP A 24 7.91 17.67 4.26
CA ASP A 24 6.60 17.06 4.33
C ASP A 24 6.00 17.02 5.75
N PHE A 25 6.62 17.66 6.75
CA PHE A 25 6.09 17.71 8.11
C PHE A 25 6.11 19.12 8.68
N ARG A 26 5.19 20.00 8.21
CA ARG A 26 4.85 21.19 8.97
C ARG A 26 3.70 20.89 9.91
N VAL A 27 4.01 20.67 11.19
CA VAL A 27 3.02 20.73 12.26
C VAL A 27 2.56 22.17 12.41
N PRO A 28 1.27 22.49 12.29
CA PRO A 28 0.76 23.84 12.58
C PRO A 28 1.04 24.22 14.04
N ALA A 29 1.44 25.45 14.29
CA ALA A 29 1.93 25.97 15.58
C ALA A 29 0.81 26.26 16.62
N TYR A 30 -0.36 25.62 16.54
CA TYR A 30 -1.43 25.85 17.53
C TYR A 30 -2.08 24.57 18.02
N VAL A 31 -1.31 23.80 18.76
CA VAL A 31 -1.86 22.85 19.74
C VAL A 31 -1.17 23.14 21.07
N HIS A 32 -1.43 24.31 21.63
CA HIS A 32 -1.21 24.59 23.03
C HIS A 32 -2.46 25.32 23.54
N GLU A 33 -3.20 24.59 24.32
CA GLU A 33 -4.10 24.95 25.40
C GLU A 33 -5.35 24.08 25.41
N THR A 34 -5.29 23.00 26.15
CA THR A 34 -6.49 22.46 26.78
C THR A 34 -6.22 22.35 28.28
N ALA A 35 -6.97 23.14 29.02
CA ALA A 35 -7.01 23.10 30.47
C ALA A 35 -7.49 21.74 31.00
N PRO A 36 -7.06 21.30 32.21
CA PRO A 36 -7.42 20.00 32.73
C PRO A 36 -8.88 19.98 33.20
N TYR A 37 -9.69 19.09 32.67
CA TYR A 37 -11.00 18.76 33.24
C TYR A 37 -10.82 17.93 34.52
N ALA A 38 -11.31 18.46 35.60
CA ALA A 38 -11.40 17.77 36.91
C ALA A 38 -12.47 16.67 36.86
N VAL A 39 -12.06 15.45 37.17
CA VAL A 39 -12.98 14.31 37.40
C VAL A 39 -13.44 14.34 38.84
N PRO A 40 -14.75 14.29 39.14
CA PRO A 40 -15.24 14.12 40.51
C PRO A 40 -14.98 12.69 41.00
N GLY A 41 -14.41 12.58 42.21
CA GLY A 41 -14.05 11.32 42.81
C GLY A 41 -15.24 10.42 43.15
N THR A 42 -15.02 9.12 42.95
CA THR A 42 -15.80 8.06 43.61
C THR A 42 -14.87 7.22 44.47
N GLN A 43 -15.25 7.11 45.73
CA GLN A 43 -14.53 6.38 46.78
C GLN A 43 -14.57 4.88 46.53
N ALA A 44 -13.43 4.25 46.70
CA ALA A 44 -13.30 2.81 46.76
C ALA A 44 -13.90 2.28 48.07
N SER A 45 -14.77 1.28 48.01
CA SER A 45 -15.10 0.42 49.13
C SER A 45 -14.65 -1.01 48.81
N GLU A 46 -13.73 -1.51 49.63
CA GLU A 46 -13.34 -2.92 49.69
C GLU A 46 -14.53 -3.79 50.06
N GLY A 47 -14.82 -4.82 49.31
CA GLY A 47 -15.77 -5.86 49.63
C GLY A 47 -15.32 -7.19 49.03
N ALA A 48 -15.19 -8.19 49.89
CA ALA A 48 -14.75 -9.55 49.59
C ALA A 48 -15.63 -10.29 48.56
N PRO A 49 -15.13 -11.37 47.91
CA PRO A 49 -15.84 -12.04 46.82
C PRO A 49 -17.01 -12.90 47.40
N PRO A 50 -18.17 -12.89 46.75
CA PRO A 50 -19.22 -13.86 47.06
C PRO A 50 -19.01 -15.17 46.33
N SER A 51 -19.33 -16.22 47.06
CA SER A 51 -19.41 -17.64 46.72
C SER A 51 -20.30 -17.93 45.48
N GLU A 52 -19.94 -18.98 44.76
CA GLU A 52 -20.71 -19.62 43.71
C GLU A 52 -22.11 -20.03 44.22
N GLU A 53 -23.14 -19.36 43.78
CA GLU A 53 -24.51 -19.84 43.81
C GLU A 53 -25.08 -19.78 42.39
N GLY A 54 -25.65 -20.93 41.99
CA GLY A 54 -26.09 -21.19 40.62
C GLY A 54 -27.20 -20.22 40.18
N TYR A 55 -27.01 -19.67 39.00
CA TYR A 55 -28.08 -18.96 38.28
C TYR A 55 -28.97 -20.00 37.59
N GLU A 56 -30.19 -20.19 38.11
CA GLU A 56 -31.26 -20.80 37.29
C GLU A 56 -31.65 -19.82 36.20
N GLU A 57 -31.33 -20.19 34.97
CA GLU A 57 -31.75 -19.48 33.75
C GLU A 57 -33.27 -19.63 33.59
N VAL A 58 -34.02 -18.58 33.94
CA VAL A 58 -35.48 -18.50 33.69
C VAL A 58 -35.68 -18.23 32.21
N LEU A 59 -35.97 -19.28 31.45
CA LEU A 59 -36.32 -19.19 30.03
C LEU A 59 -37.69 -18.49 29.85
N PRO A 60 -37.88 -17.63 28.84
CA PRO A 60 -39.17 -16.99 28.55
C PRO A 60 -40.27 -18.00 28.29
N GLU A 61 -41.48 -17.72 28.77
CA GLU A 61 -42.65 -18.56 28.52
C GLU A 61 -42.90 -18.72 27.00
N GLY A 62 -42.83 -19.98 26.52
CA GLY A 62 -42.98 -20.31 25.08
C GLY A 62 -41.67 -20.72 24.39
N TYR A 63 -40.51 -20.71 25.06
CA TYR A 63 -39.25 -21.21 24.48
C TYR A 63 -39.20 -22.72 24.60
N THR A 64 -39.30 -23.42 23.46
CA THR A 64 -38.98 -24.84 23.36
C THR A 64 -37.53 -25.02 22.88
N PRO A 65 -36.66 -25.70 23.65
CA PRO A 65 -35.29 -25.94 23.23
C PRO A 65 -35.27 -26.70 21.89
N THR A 66 -34.50 -26.19 20.93
CA THR A 66 -34.34 -26.70 19.56
C THR A 66 -33.69 -28.07 19.44
N GLN A 67 -33.45 -28.78 20.53
CA GLN A 67 -32.88 -30.14 20.53
C GLN A 67 -33.78 -31.21 19.88
N ARG A 68 -35.06 -30.91 19.61
CA ARG A 68 -36.01 -31.84 18.98
C ARG A 68 -36.05 -31.76 17.45
N ASP A 69 -35.54 -30.71 16.85
CA ASP A 69 -35.66 -30.45 15.41
C ASP A 69 -34.37 -30.66 14.60
N LEU A 70 -33.28 -31.06 15.25
CA LEU A 70 -32.08 -31.45 14.52
C LEU A 70 -32.17 -32.93 14.13
N PRO A 71 -32.02 -33.27 12.83
CA PRO A 71 -31.99 -34.67 12.40
C PRO A 71 -30.78 -35.35 13.06
N VAL A 72 -31.06 -36.37 13.86
CA VAL A 72 -30.03 -37.23 14.45
C VAL A 72 -29.49 -38.11 13.33
N ILE A 73 -28.37 -37.74 12.73
CA ILE A 73 -27.65 -38.56 11.76
C ILE A 73 -27.01 -39.72 12.54
N ARG A 74 -27.57 -40.92 12.44
CA ARG A 74 -27.00 -42.12 13.01
C ARG A 74 -25.87 -42.59 12.10
N ARG A 75 -24.79 -43.11 12.72
CA ARG A 75 -23.65 -43.74 12.03
C ARG A 75 -24.18 -44.99 11.24
N GLY A 76 -24.49 -44.80 9.98
CA GLY A 76 -25.14 -45.82 9.12
C GLY A 76 -26.03 -45.19 8.05
N ASP A 77 -26.44 -43.91 8.23
CA ASP A 77 -27.32 -43.21 7.30
C ASP A 77 -26.52 -42.45 6.20
N THR A 78 -25.24 -42.79 6.02
CA THR A 78 -24.44 -42.26 4.92
C THR A 78 -24.91 -42.93 3.62
N VAL A 79 -25.76 -42.24 2.88
CA VAL A 79 -26.05 -42.60 1.48
C VAL A 79 -24.73 -42.39 0.73
N GLN A 80 -24.10 -43.50 0.31
CA GLN A 80 -23.02 -43.41 -0.66
C GLN A 80 -23.60 -42.94 -1.99
N VAL A 81 -23.52 -41.65 -2.26
CA VAL A 81 -23.75 -41.13 -3.59
C VAL A 81 -22.53 -41.51 -4.41
N THR A 82 -22.65 -42.58 -5.21
CA THR A 82 -21.73 -42.83 -6.30
C THR A 82 -21.93 -41.74 -7.32
N VAL A 83 -21.11 -40.70 -7.24
CA VAL A 83 -20.99 -39.74 -8.34
C VAL A 83 -20.13 -40.46 -9.37
N ASP A 84 -20.74 -40.98 -10.45
CA ASP A 84 -19.98 -41.32 -11.65
C ASP A 84 -19.23 -40.04 -12.03
N PRO A 85 -17.91 -40.02 -12.03
CA PRO A 85 -17.16 -38.89 -12.54
C PRO A 85 -17.38 -38.88 -14.04
N GLU A 86 -18.36 -38.09 -14.52
CA GLU A 86 -18.22 -37.60 -15.88
C GLU A 86 -16.82 -36.95 -15.93
N PRO A 87 -16.00 -37.27 -16.96
CA PRO A 87 -14.69 -36.64 -17.05
C PRO A 87 -14.93 -35.13 -17.18
N VAL A 88 -14.82 -34.42 -16.07
CA VAL A 88 -14.60 -32.97 -16.13
C VAL A 88 -13.38 -32.84 -17.02
N GLN A 89 -13.57 -32.37 -18.23
CA GLN A 89 -12.46 -31.89 -19.06
C GLN A 89 -11.81 -30.78 -18.24
N VAL A 90 -10.84 -31.16 -17.44
CA VAL A 90 -9.89 -30.21 -16.87
C VAL A 90 -9.25 -29.59 -18.10
N ALA A 91 -9.64 -28.37 -18.41
CA ALA A 91 -8.95 -27.59 -19.42
C ALA A 91 -7.47 -27.72 -19.07
N GLN A 92 -6.69 -28.35 -19.98
CA GLN A 92 -5.26 -28.43 -19.80
C GLN A 92 -4.79 -27.00 -19.62
N PRO A 93 -4.01 -26.70 -18.56
CA PRO A 93 -3.46 -25.37 -18.39
C PRO A 93 -2.77 -25.01 -19.70
N ALA A 94 -3.17 -23.89 -20.29
CA ALA A 94 -2.51 -23.35 -21.46
C ALA A 94 -1.01 -23.35 -21.14
N THR A 95 -0.19 -23.98 -21.97
CA THR A 95 1.25 -24.15 -21.76
C THR A 95 2.01 -22.85 -22.02
N GLY A 96 1.60 -21.77 -21.34
CA GLY A 96 2.20 -20.45 -21.34
C GLY A 96 1.58 -19.62 -20.22
N GLN A 97 2.42 -18.93 -19.48
CA GLN A 97 1.92 -17.93 -18.53
C GLN A 97 1.17 -16.84 -19.32
N GLY A 98 0.00 -16.43 -18.85
CA GLY A 98 -0.78 -15.34 -19.46
C GLY A 98 -0.02 -14.00 -19.43
N PRO A 99 -0.47 -12.98 -20.17
CA PRO A 99 0.17 -11.67 -20.20
C PRO A 99 0.26 -11.07 -18.80
N LEU A 100 1.33 -10.31 -18.55
CA LEU A 100 1.56 -9.60 -17.28
C LEU A 100 1.14 -8.15 -17.44
N PHE A 101 0.27 -7.68 -16.51
CA PHE A 101 -0.10 -6.27 -16.39
C PHE A 101 0.28 -5.73 -15.01
N VAL A 102 0.61 -4.43 -14.97
CA VAL A 102 0.93 -3.71 -13.73
C VAL A 102 0.09 -2.44 -13.65
N VAL A 103 -0.42 -2.15 -12.46
CA VAL A 103 -1.19 -0.93 -12.12
C VAL A 103 -0.36 -0.07 -11.17
N GLY A 104 -0.23 1.21 -11.48
CA GLY A 104 0.37 2.21 -10.59
C GLY A 104 -0.56 2.60 -9.44
N ASP A 105 -0.21 3.70 -8.76
CA ASP A 105 -0.91 4.19 -7.57
C ASP A 105 -2.35 4.59 -7.89
N VAL A 106 -3.28 4.17 -7.04
CA VAL A 106 -4.74 4.32 -7.26
C VAL A 106 -5.34 5.42 -6.39
N HIS A 107 -4.93 5.51 -5.13
CA HIS A 107 -5.33 6.55 -4.19
C HIS A 107 -6.84 6.82 -4.11
N GLY A 108 -7.66 5.77 -4.04
CA GLY A 108 -9.11 5.90 -3.88
C GLY A 108 -9.87 6.36 -5.15
N TYR A 109 -9.21 6.47 -6.29
CA TYR A 109 -9.84 6.82 -7.57
C TYR A 109 -10.45 5.56 -8.23
N LEU A 110 -11.52 5.04 -7.61
CA LEU A 110 -12.15 3.78 -8.01
C LEU A 110 -12.72 3.83 -9.44
N ASP A 111 -13.37 4.93 -9.82
CA ASP A 111 -13.99 5.04 -11.14
C ASP A 111 -12.92 5.05 -12.25
N GLU A 112 -11.80 5.72 -12.02
CA GLU A 112 -10.64 5.75 -12.91
C GLU A 112 -9.99 4.36 -13.02
N LEU A 113 -9.90 3.63 -11.89
CA LEU A 113 -9.40 2.26 -11.89
C LEU A 113 -10.29 1.33 -12.72
N VAL A 114 -11.60 1.38 -12.49
CA VAL A 114 -12.57 0.57 -13.26
C VAL A 114 -12.46 0.88 -14.75
N ALA A 115 -12.42 2.18 -15.11
CA ALA A 115 -12.30 2.59 -16.51
C ALA A 115 -10.99 2.11 -17.15
N ALA A 116 -9.85 2.23 -16.44
CA ALA A 116 -8.55 1.79 -16.94
C ALA A 116 -8.47 0.26 -17.10
N LEU A 117 -9.02 -0.50 -16.15
CA LEU A 117 -9.07 -1.97 -16.26
C LEU A 117 -9.98 -2.43 -17.41
N GLN A 118 -11.11 -1.74 -17.64
CA GLN A 118 -12.02 -2.00 -18.77
C GLN A 118 -11.36 -1.67 -20.11
N GLU A 119 -10.65 -0.53 -20.20
CA GLU A 119 -9.89 -0.15 -21.42
C GLU A 119 -8.88 -1.22 -21.82
N LYS A 120 -8.24 -1.86 -20.84
CA LYS A 120 -7.28 -2.95 -21.07
C LYS A 120 -7.93 -4.33 -21.25
N GLY A 121 -9.27 -4.43 -21.14
CA GLY A 121 -9.99 -5.69 -21.25
C GLY A 121 -9.71 -6.67 -20.11
N LEU A 122 -9.33 -6.16 -18.95
CA LEU A 122 -9.08 -6.97 -17.75
C LEU A 122 -10.37 -7.30 -17.00
N ILE A 123 -11.32 -6.37 -17.01
CA ILE A 123 -12.67 -6.55 -16.48
C ILE A 123 -13.72 -6.18 -17.54
N ASP A 124 -14.88 -6.76 -17.44
CA ASP A 124 -16.02 -6.47 -18.31
C ASP A 124 -16.82 -5.22 -17.87
N ALA A 125 -17.91 -4.91 -18.59
CA ALA A 125 -18.78 -3.79 -18.29
C ALA A 125 -19.49 -3.90 -16.92
N ALA A 126 -19.58 -5.11 -16.34
CA ALA A 126 -20.10 -5.35 -14.99
C ALA A 126 -18.99 -5.29 -13.92
N GLY A 127 -17.75 -5.01 -14.32
CA GLY A 127 -16.58 -4.96 -13.44
C GLY A 127 -16.07 -6.33 -13.01
N GLN A 128 -16.45 -7.41 -13.71
CA GLN A 128 -16.01 -8.78 -13.41
C GLN A 128 -14.76 -9.14 -14.22
N TRP A 129 -13.88 -9.99 -13.67
CA TRP A 129 -12.71 -10.46 -14.36
C TRP A 129 -13.05 -11.18 -15.66
N CYS A 130 -12.49 -10.74 -16.78
CA CYS A 130 -12.72 -11.35 -18.10
C CYS A 130 -11.43 -11.67 -18.85
N ALA A 131 -10.27 -11.50 -18.21
CA ALA A 131 -8.95 -11.61 -18.84
C ALA A 131 -8.33 -13.03 -18.77
N GLY A 132 -9.09 -14.05 -18.36
CA GLY A 132 -8.63 -15.43 -18.31
C GLY A 132 -7.37 -15.61 -17.47
N THR A 133 -6.30 -16.16 -18.07
CA THR A 133 -5.03 -16.47 -17.41
C THR A 133 -4.09 -15.27 -17.23
N THR A 134 -4.54 -14.05 -17.50
CA THR A 134 -3.77 -12.83 -17.29
C THR A 134 -3.30 -12.69 -15.86
N ARG A 135 -2.10 -12.13 -15.69
CA ARG A 135 -1.45 -11.86 -14.41
C ARG A 135 -1.45 -10.36 -14.17
N LEU A 136 -2.07 -9.92 -13.08
CA LEU A 136 -2.19 -8.50 -12.73
C LEU A 136 -1.50 -8.23 -11.39
N TRP A 137 -0.67 -7.17 -11.34
CA TRP A 137 -0.05 -6.67 -10.14
C TRP A 137 -0.41 -5.21 -9.90
N PHE A 138 -0.72 -4.89 -8.66
CA PHE A 138 -0.84 -3.52 -8.16
C PHE A 138 0.40 -3.16 -7.36
N LEU A 139 0.93 -1.96 -7.57
CA LEU A 139 2.15 -1.51 -6.91
C LEU A 139 1.93 -0.88 -5.52
N GLY A 140 0.70 -0.88 -5.00
CA GLY A 140 0.33 -0.29 -3.71
C GLY A 140 -0.43 1.02 -3.84
N ASP A 141 -0.59 1.70 -2.70
CA ASP A 141 -1.28 2.98 -2.54
C ASP A 141 -2.72 2.97 -3.08
N PHE A 142 -3.56 2.14 -2.41
CA PHE A 142 -4.98 1.97 -2.77
C PHE A 142 -5.87 3.06 -2.20
N THR A 143 -5.48 3.63 -1.05
CA THR A 143 -6.30 4.50 -0.21
C THR A 143 -5.77 5.94 -0.16
N ASP A 144 -6.52 6.78 0.54
CA ASP A 144 -6.23 8.19 0.76
C ASP A 144 -6.37 9.06 -0.50
N ARG A 145 -6.49 10.39 -0.33
CA ARG A 145 -6.60 11.42 -1.36
C ARG A 145 -7.91 11.36 -2.16
N GLY A 146 -8.21 10.26 -2.82
CA GLY A 146 -9.42 10.06 -3.63
C GLY A 146 -10.67 9.68 -2.81
N PRO A 147 -11.82 9.56 -3.47
CA PRO A 147 -13.12 9.48 -2.78
C PRO A 147 -13.45 8.11 -2.19
N ASP A 148 -12.86 7.01 -2.66
CA ASP A 148 -13.26 5.65 -2.27
C ASP A 148 -12.10 4.64 -2.22
N GLY A 149 -11.22 4.78 -1.25
CA GLY A 149 -10.10 3.86 -1.04
C GLY A 149 -10.53 2.46 -0.62
N ILE A 150 -11.56 2.35 0.22
CA ILE A 150 -12.11 1.03 0.62
C ILE A 150 -12.77 0.33 -0.56
N GLY A 151 -13.45 1.05 -1.44
CA GLY A 151 -14.00 0.46 -2.67
C GLY A 151 -12.91 -0.07 -3.61
N VAL A 152 -11.74 0.60 -3.66
CA VAL A 152 -10.58 0.10 -4.40
C VAL A 152 -10.07 -1.21 -3.79
N ILE A 153 -9.88 -1.28 -2.47
CA ILE A 153 -9.45 -2.52 -1.78
C ILE A 153 -10.45 -3.65 -2.03
N ASP A 154 -11.76 -3.39 -1.88
CA ASP A 154 -12.82 -4.37 -2.13
C ASP A 154 -12.76 -4.92 -3.56
N LEU A 155 -12.55 -4.03 -4.54
CA LEU A 155 -12.39 -4.43 -5.95
C LEU A 155 -11.17 -5.33 -6.14
N VAL A 156 -10.00 -4.95 -5.62
CA VAL A 156 -8.75 -5.72 -5.76
C VAL A 156 -8.88 -7.10 -5.10
N MET A 157 -9.47 -7.18 -3.90
CA MET A 157 -9.72 -8.44 -3.19
C MET A 157 -10.65 -9.36 -3.99
N ARG A 158 -11.71 -8.81 -4.59
CA ARG A 158 -12.64 -9.56 -5.43
C ARG A 158 -11.96 -10.05 -6.71
N LEU A 159 -11.23 -9.18 -7.41
CA LEU A 159 -10.49 -9.54 -8.63
C LEU A 159 -9.43 -10.60 -8.35
N SER A 160 -8.81 -10.62 -7.16
CA SER A 160 -7.87 -11.67 -6.77
C SER A 160 -8.51 -13.06 -6.77
N ALA A 161 -9.74 -13.17 -6.25
CA ALA A 161 -10.48 -14.44 -6.27
C ALA A 161 -10.97 -14.82 -7.68
N GLU A 162 -11.49 -13.85 -8.43
CA GLU A 162 -12.02 -14.08 -9.80
C GLU A 162 -10.90 -14.47 -10.77
N ALA A 163 -9.75 -13.79 -10.73
CA ALA A 163 -8.60 -14.11 -11.57
C ALA A 163 -8.04 -15.51 -11.26
N ALA A 164 -7.92 -15.85 -9.97
CA ALA A 164 -7.49 -17.19 -9.56
C ALA A 164 -8.44 -18.28 -10.06
N ALA A 165 -9.74 -18.06 -10.01
CA ALA A 165 -10.73 -18.99 -10.56
C ALA A 165 -10.63 -19.15 -12.08
N ALA A 166 -10.17 -18.13 -12.80
CA ALA A 166 -9.93 -18.15 -14.24
C ALA A 166 -8.55 -18.70 -14.65
N GLY A 167 -7.70 -19.07 -13.68
CA GLY A 167 -6.35 -19.59 -13.90
C GLY A 167 -5.26 -18.54 -14.09
N GLY A 168 -5.60 -17.26 -13.86
CA GLY A 168 -4.67 -16.13 -13.76
C GLY A 168 -4.40 -15.76 -12.30
N TYR A 169 -4.03 -14.52 -12.05
CA TYR A 169 -3.99 -13.95 -10.72
C TYR A 169 -4.11 -12.42 -10.73
N CYS A 170 -4.58 -11.88 -9.62
CA CYS A 170 -4.51 -10.47 -9.31
C CYS A 170 -3.88 -10.35 -7.92
N LYS A 171 -2.69 -9.75 -7.84
CA LYS A 171 -1.89 -9.58 -6.64
C LYS A 171 -1.57 -8.10 -6.40
N ALA A 172 -1.07 -7.78 -5.22
CA ALA A 172 -0.81 -6.42 -4.81
C ALA A 172 0.42 -6.34 -3.91
N LEU A 173 1.14 -5.21 -3.99
CA LEU A 173 2.22 -4.85 -3.08
C LEU A 173 1.73 -3.88 -1.99
N MET A 174 2.47 -3.83 -0.92
CA MET A 174 2.32 -2.88 0.18
C MET A 174 2.84 -1.50 -0.26
N GLY A 175 1.96 -0.50 -0.24
CA GLY A 175 2.35 0.89 -0.37
C GLY A 175 2.55 1.58 0.99
N ASN A 176 3.09 2.79 0.96
CA ASN A 176 3.26 3.56 2.19
C ASN A 176 1.92 4.08 2.75
N HIS A 177 0.90 4.27 1.93
CA HIS A 177 -0.44 4.67 2.37
C HIS A 177 -1.17 3.55 3.09
N GLU A 178 -0.98 2.29 2.72
CA GLU A 178 -1.48 1.15 3.49
C GLU A 178 -0.82 1.06 4.87
N LEU A 179 0.50 1.28 4.95
CA LEU A 179 1.21 1.33 6.24
C LEU A 179 0.70 2.48 7.11
N LEU A 180 0.42 3.62 6.50
CA LEU A 180 -0.07 4.82 7.19
C LEU A 180 -1.50 4.61 7.71
N LEU A 181 -2.41 4.05 6.91
CA LEU A 181 -3.78 3.73 7.30
C LEU A 181 -3.82 2.64 8.39
N LEU A 182 -3.02 1.57 8.25
CA LEU A 182 -2.86 0.53 9.28
C LEU A 182 -2.37 1.14 10.59
N GLY A 183 -1.36 1.99 10.53
CA GLY A 183 -0.81 2.69 11.68
C GLY A 183 -1.82 3.63 12.34
N ALA A 184 -2.54 4.44 11.56
CA ALA A 184 -3.59 5.32 12.05
C ALA A 184 -4.71 4.54 12.76
N LYS A 185 -5.12 3.41 12.19
CA LYS A 185 -6.15 2.54 12.80
C LYS A 185 -5.69 1.88 14.09
N ARG A 186 -4.44 1.40 14.14
CA ARG A 186 -3.91 0.62 15.27
C ARG A 186 -3.40 1.48 16.40
N PHE A 187 -2.70 2.56 16.08
CA PHE A 187 -1.96 3.37 17.06
C PHE A 187 -2.57 4.75 17.28
N GLY A 188 -3.36 5.29 16.32
CA GLY A 188 -4.06 6.56 16.46
C GLY A 188 -3.13 7.70 16.87
N ASP A 189 -3.41 8.30 18.05
CA ASP A 189 -2.64 9.41 18.62
C ASP A 189 -1.46 8.96 19.49
N THR A 190 -1.06 7.68 19.48
CA THR A 190 0.13 7.22 20.19
C THR A 190 1.36 7.98 19.67
N PRO A 191 2.11 8.67 20.55
CA PRO A 191 3.29 9.42 20.13
C PRO A 191 4.40 8.50 19.61
N VAL A 192 5.01 8.88 18.48
CA VAL A 192 6.18 8.22 17.90
C VAL A 192 7.28 9.24 17.59
N ASN A 193 8.54 8.78 17.55
CA ASN A 193 9.67 9.64 17.21
C ASN A 193 9.83 9.74 15.68
N SER A 194 9.51 10.92 15.12
CA SER A 194 9.62 11.17 13.69
C SER A 194 11.05 11.52 13.22
N GLY A 195 12.00 11.65 14.13
CA GLY A 195 13.34 12.20 13.83
C GLY A 195 13.39 13.73 13.75
N ALA A 196 12.24 14.38 13.51
CA ALA A 196 12.08 15.83 13.55
C ALA A 196 11.30 16.31 14.80
N GLY A 197 10.90 15.38 15.66
CA GLY A 197 10.11 15.61 16.87
C GLY A 197 9.08 14.49 17.06
N THR A 198 8.10 14.76 17.90
CA THR A 198 6.99 13.83 18.15
C THR A 198 5.94 13.94 17.05
N ALA A 199 5.51 12.80 16.51
CA ALA A 199 4.42 12.68 15.56
C ALA A 199 3.40 11.63 16.03
N THR A 200 2.29 11.48 15.32
CA THR A 200 1.32 10.40 15.50
C THR A 200 0.88 9.88 14.13
N PHE A 201 0.51 8.61 14.05
CA PHE A 201 -0.01 8.05 12.82
C PHE A 201 -1.30 8.74 12.36
N GLN A 202 -2.19 9.09 13.31
CA GLN A 202 -3.42 9.80 12.98
C GLN A 202 -3.16 11.15 12.32
N ALA A 203 -2.23 11.94 12.88
CA ALA A 203 -1.89 13.24 12.31
C ALA A 203 -1.20 13.10 10.94
N ALA A 204 -0.26 12.15 10.81
CA ALA A 204 0.42 11.89 9.55
C ALA A 204 -0.56 11.43 8.46
N TRP A 205 -1.48 10.51 8.80
CA TRP A 205 -2.49 10.03 7.87
C TRP A 205 -3.39 11.17 7.35
N LEU A 206 -3.89 12.03 8.23
CA LEU A 206 -4.70 13.19 7.83
C LEU A 206 -3.91 14.16 6.95
N LEU A 207 -2.63 14.40 7.26
CA LEU A 207 -1.75 15.29 6.47
C LEU A 207 -1.41 14.73 5.09
N ASN A 208 -1.45 13.42 4.91
CA ASN A 208 -1.20 12.75 3.63
C ASN A 208 -2.50 12.47 2.83
N GLY A 209 -3.60 13.10 3.18
CA GLY A 209 -4.86 13.01 2.45
C GLY A 209 -5.79 11.89 2.92
N GLY A 210 -5.62 11.43 4.17
CA GLY A 210 -6.46 10.41 4.80
C GLY A 210 -7.94 10.78 4.75
N GLN A 211 -8.77 9.87 4.22
CA GLN A 211 -10.20 10.06 4.05
C GLN A 211 -10.97 9.44 5.24
N LYS A 212 -11.71 10.29 5.95
CA LYS A 212 -12.51 9.82 7.09
C LYS A 212 -13.51 8.73 6.68
N THR A 213 -14.06 8.81 5.49
CA THR A 213 -14.94 7.80 4.90
C THR A 213 -14.27 6.43 4.80
N ASP A 214 -12.99 6.38 4.45
CA ASP A 214 -12.23 5.13 4.41
C ASP A 214 -12.04 4.57 5.81
N MET A 215 -11.64 5.40 6.80
CA MET A 215 -11.49 4.97 8.18
C MET A 215 -12.79 4.45 8.78
N ASP A 216 -13.93 5.07 8.48
CA ASP A 216 -15.25 4.67 8.97
C ASP A 216 -15.73 3.33 8.35
N ARG A 217 -15.32 3.02 7.11
CA ARG A 217 -15.66 1.77 6.40
C ARG A 217 -14.65 0.64 6.61
N LEU A 218 -13.48 0.95 7.16
CA LEU A 218 -12.38 0.02 7.36
C LEU A 218 -12.78 -1.09 8.35
N GLN A 219 -12.74 -2.34 7.89
CA GLN A 219 -13.11 -3.54 8.65
C GLN A 219 -11.89 -4.45 8.87
N ASP A 220 -12.03 -5.41 9.79
CA ASP A 220 -10.94 -6.33 10.15
C ASP A 220 -10.38 -7.13 8.97
N HIS A 221 -11.21 -7.51 8.01
CA HIS A 221 -10.73 -8.24 6.83
C HIS A 221 -9.86 -7.37 5.91
N HIS A 222 -10.13 -6.06 5.79
CA HIS A 222 -9.26 -5.13 5.07
C HIS A 222 -7.90 -5.00 5.77
N LEU A 223 -7.92 -4.85 7.11
CA LEU A 223 -6.69 -4.78 7.92
C LEU A 223 -5.84 -6.05 7.78
N GLN A 224 -6.49 -7.21 7.80
CA GLN A 224 -5.82 -8.50 7.64
C GLN A 224 -5.27 -8.68 6.21
N TRP A 225 -5.99 -8.20 5.20
CA TRP A 225 -5.54 -8.27 3.82
C TRP A 225 -4.32 -7.36 3.61
N MET A 226 -4.39 -6.08 4.00
CA MET A 226 -3.27 -5.16 3.91
C MET A 226 -2.04 -5.66 4.66
N ALA A 227 -2.20 -6.18 5.88
CA ALA A 227 -1.08 -6.68 6.69
C ALA A 227 -0.37 -7.93 6.10
N ARG A 228 -0.91 -8.53 5.03
CA ARG A 228 -0.34 -9.69 4.33
C ARG A 228 0.27 -9.34 2.97
N LEU A 229 0.15 -8.09 2.54
CA LEU A 229 0.73 -7.66 1.28
C LEU A 229 2.25 -7.83 1.30
N ASP A 230 2.80 -8.24 0.17
CA ASP A 230 4.22 -8.32 -0.05
C ASP A 230 4.82 -6.92 -0.27
N ALA A 231 6.07 -6.73 0.14
CA ALA A 231 6.79 -5.49 -0.10
C ALA A 231 7.39 -5.44 -1.51
N MET A 232 7.70 -6.60 -2.09
CA MET A 232 8.29 -6.73 -3.41
C MET A 232 8.08 -8.14 -3.99
N GLU A 233 8.21 -8.22 -5.32
CA GLU A 233 8.15 -9.49 -6.05
C GLU A 233 8.97 -9.40 -7.34
N GLU A 234 9.50 -10.52 -7.84
CA GLU A 234 10.12 -10.61 -9.16
C GLU A 234 9.24 -11.42 -10.10
N VAL A 235 8.90 -10.83 -11.24
CA VAL A 235 8.04 -11.45 -12.27
C VAL A 235 8.56 -11.15 -13.65
N ASP A 236 8.87 -12.20 -14.42
CA ASP A 236 9.30 -12.11 -15.84
C ASP A 236 10.47 -11.12 -16.06
N GLY A 237 11.45 -11.13 -15.17
CA GLY A 237 12.60 -10.24 -15.25
C GLY A 237 12.33 -8.82 -14.74
N HIS A 238 11.17 -8.55 -14.16
CA HIS A 238 10.82 -7.27 -13.55
C HIS A 238 10.77 -7.40 -12.03
N LEU A 239 11.60 -6.62 -11.32
CA LEU A 239 11.50 -6.46 -9.88
C LEU A 239 10.44 -5.40 -9.58
N LEU A 240 9.31 -5.83 -9.03
CA LEU A 240 8.19 -4.97 -8.66
C LEU A 240 8.40 -4.47 -7.23
N VAL A 241 8.37 -3.17 -7.01
CA VAL A 241 8.45 -2.49 -5.71
C VAL A 241 7.46 -1.33 -5.67
N HIS A 242 7.07 -0.87 -4.48
CA HIS A 242 6.22 0.30 -4.38
C HIS A 242 7.01 1.59 -4.62
N SER A 243 8.07 1.84 -3.84
CA SER A 243 8.82 3.10 -3.90
C SER A 243 10.16 2.99 -4.63
N ASP A 244 10.59 4.07 -5.28
CA ASP A 244 11.87 4.23 -5.95
C ASP A 244 13.01 4.53 -4.95
N ALA A 245 13.16 3.64 -3.95
CA ALA A 245 14.10 3.77 -2.85
C ALA A 245 14.95 2.50 -2.66
N THR A 246 16.16 2.68 -2.14
CA THR A 246 17.08 1.57 -1.82
C THR A 246 16.84 0.98 -0.43
N THR A 247 15.87 1.48 0.31
CA THR A 247 15.61 1.08 1.70
C THR A 247 15.17 -0.35 1.87
N TYR A 248 14.73 -1.03 0.81
CA TYR A 248 14.45 -2.47 0.82
C TYR A 248 15.66 -3.30 1.25
N LEU A 249 16.89 -2.84 0.94
CA LEU A 249 18.15 -3.49 1.35
C LEU A 249 18.35 -3.53 2.87
N ASP A 250 17.64 -2.70 3.64
CA ASP A 250 17.67 -2.71 5.09
C ASP A 250 16.90 -3.88 5.72
N TYR A 251 16.03 -4.56 4.95
CA TYR A 251 15.08 -5.55 5.46
C TYR A 251 15.45 -6.99 5.16
N GLY A 252 16.35 -7.24 4.22
CA GLY A 252 16.76 -8.60 3.87
C GLY A 252 17.62 -8.65 2.61
N ARG A 253 18.15 -9.83 2.33
CA ARG A 253 19.02 -10.10 1.17
C ARG A 253 18.32 -10.94 0.09
N SER A 254 17.07 -11.29 0.31
CA SER A 254 16.21 -11.93 -0.65
C SER A 254 14.81 -11.33 -0.57
N ILE A 255 14.01 -11.50 -1.61
CA ILE A 255 12.60 -11.06 -1.66
C ILE A 255 11.82 -11.65 -0.48
N GLU A 256 12.02 -12.94 -0.19
CA GLU A 256 11.37 -13.63 0.91
C GLU A 256 11.72 -13.00 2.27
N GLU A 257 13.02 -12.75 2.53
CA GLU A 257 13.47 -12.11 3.77
C GLU A 257 12.87 -10.71 3.95
N VAL A 258 12.81 -9.90 2.87
CA VAL A 258 12.20 -8.57 2.93
C VAL A 258 10.72 -8.67 3.25
N ASN A 259 9.97 -9.52 2.54
CA ASN A 259 8.54 -9.70 2.73
C ASN A 259 8.22 -10.21 4.14
N ASP A 260 9.00 -11.17 4.64
CA ASP A 260 8.82 -11.71 5.99
C ASP A 260 9.15 -10.67 7.06
N THR A 261 10.24 -9.90 6.91
CA THR A 261 10.60 -8.83 7.85
C THR A 261 9.50 -7.76 7.95
N VAL A 262 8.91 -7.37 6.81
CA VAL A 262 7.80 -6.40 6.79
C VAL A 262 6.57 -6.98 7.50
N ARG A 263 6.17 -8.21 7.20
CA ARG A 263 5.02 -8.87 7.86
C ARG A 263 5.25 -9.07 9.36
N GLU A 264 6.45 -9.46 9.77
CA GLU A 264 6.81 -9.60 11.18
C GLU A 264 6.76 -8.28 11.92
N THR A 265 7.26 -7.18 11.32
CA THR A 265 7.18 -5.83 11.88
C THR A 265 5.72 -5.44 12.13
N LEU A 266 4.83 -5.68 11.18
CA LEU A 266 3.41 -5.42 11.34
C LEU A 266 2.74 -6.34 12.39
N THR A 267 3.24 -7.57 12.55
CA THR A 267 2.73 -8.54 13.53
C THR A 267 3.15 -8.21 14.95
N ARG A 268 4.39 -7.69 15.15
CA ARG A 268 4.87 -7.25 16.47
C ARG A 268 4.04 -6.10 17.04
N ASN A 269 3.36 -5.35 16.19
CA ASN A 269 2.44 -4.28 16.57
C ASN A 269 3.09 -3.21 17.47
N ASP A 270 4.35 -2.88 17.19
CA ASP A 270 5.09 -1.80 17.85
C ASP A 270 4.99 -0.52 17.02
N ALA A 271 4.53 0.58 17.64
CA ALA A 271 4.28 1.83 16.95
C ALA A 271 5.54 2.46 16.36
N GLU A 272 6.69 2.39 17.07
CA GLU A 272 7.96 2.95 16.60
C GLU A 272 8.52 2.14 15.41
N GLU A 273 8.45 0.80 15.45
CA GLU A 273 8.90 -0.06 14.36
C GLU A 273 8.06 0.14 13.10
N VAL A 274 6.73 0.19 13.24
CA VAL A 274 5.83 0.44 12.11
C VAL A 274 6.00 1.86 11.56
N TRP A 275 6.31 2.85 12.43
CA TRP A 275 6.63 4.20 12.00
C TRP A 275 7.94 4.28 11.19
N ASP A 276 8.98 3.57 11.62
CA ASP A 276 10.23 3.49 10.86
C ASP A 276 10.03 2.82 9.50
N LEU A 277 9.24 1.74 9.46
CA LEU A 277 8.85 1.06 8.22
C LEU A 277 8.13 2.03 7.27
N PHE A 278 7.09 2.73 7.75
CA PHE A 278 6.36 3.74 6.98
C PHE A 278 7.31 4.81 6.42
N ARG A 279 8.18 5.39 7.26
CA ARG A 279 9.15 6.40 6.83
C ARG A 279 10.10 5.91 5.74
N LYS A 280 10.50 4.65 5.79
CA LYS A 280 11.39 4.05 4.80
C LYS A 280 10.67 3.80 3.46
N PHE A 281 9.41 3.37 3.52
CA PHE A 281 8.58 3.19 2.32
C PHE A 281 8.15 4.51 1.68
N THR A 282 8.17 5.62 2.43
CA THR A 282 7.88 6.98 1.91
C THR A 282 9.10 7.65 1.25
N LYS A 283 10.29 7.04 1.31
CA LYS A 283 11.47 7.58 0.61
C LYS A 283 11.31 7.45 -0.90
N ARG A 284 11.77 8.49 -1.60
CA ARG A 284 11.65 8.59 -3.06
C ARG A 284 12.91 9.18 -3.69
N PHE A 285 12.99 9.10 -5.03
CA PHE A 285 14.01 9.68 -5.88
C PHE A 285 15.42 9.08 -5.77
N SER A 286 15.56 7.87 -5.19
CA SER A 286 16.88 7.20 -5.16
C SER A 286 17.36 6.81 -6.56
N PHE A 287 16.45 6.68 -7.54
CA PHE A 287 16.77 6.25 -8.89
C PHE A 287 16.86 7.40 -9.90
N ARG A 288 16.50 8.65 -9.50
CA ARG A 288 16.34 9.77 -10.42
C ARG A 288 17.64 10.45 -10.83
N ASP A 289 18.51 10.71 -9.86
CA ASP A 289 19.65 11.61 -10.05
C ASP A 289 20.92 10.86 -10.52
N GLU A 290 22.05 11.57 -10.63
CA GLU A 290 23.37 10.99 -10.91
C GLU A 290 23.66 9.89 -9.86
N GLY A 291 23.92 8.67 -10.34
CA GLY A 291 24.03 7.47 -9.48
C GLY A 291 22.71 6.69 -9.33
N GLY A 292 21.60 7.18 -9.86
CA GLY A 292 20.30 6.47 -9.80
C GLY A 292 20.36 5.09 -10.46
N ALA A 293 21.03 4.97 -11.59
CA ALA A 293 21.24 3.68 -12.24
C ALA A 293 22.03 2.69 -11.39
N ASP A 294 23.01 3.15 -10.61
CA ASP A 294 23.77 2.29 -9.69
C ASP A 294 22.93 1.87 -8.49
N ALA A 295 22.04 2.75 -8.01
CA ALA A 295 21.07 2.42 -6.98
C ALA A 295 20.10 1.32 -7.47
N VAL A 296 19.60 1.42 -8.69
CA VAL A 296 18.78 0.38 -9.32
C VAL A 296 19.57 -0.93 -9.44
N ARG A 297 20.80 -0.89 -9.97
CA ARG A 297 21.64 -2.10 -10.10
C ARG A 297 21.85 -2.79 -8.76
N SER A 298 22.07 -2.04 -7.66
CA SER A 298 22.27 -2.64 -6.34
C SER A 298 21.06 -3.45 -5.87
N LEU A 299 19.84 -3.04 -6.21
CA LEU A 299 18.63 -3.80 -5.93
C LEU A 299 18.50 -5.02 -6.84
N LEU A 300 18.73 -4.85 -8.15
CA LEU A 300 18.66 -5.95 -9.12
C LEU A 300 19.72 -7.03 -8.85
N ASP A 301 20.95 -6.62 -8.46
CA ASP A 301 22.03 -7.54 -8.08
C ASP A 301 21.67 -8.34 -6.81
N THR A 302 20.89 -7.75 -5.93
CA THR A 302 20.49 -8.38 -4.66
C THR A 302 19.25 -9.28 -4.83
N TYR A 303 18.23 -8.82 -5.55
CA TYR A 303 16.91 -9.44 -5.59
C TYR A 303 16.56 -10.11 -6.92
N GLY A 304 17.35 -9.87 -7.95
CA GLY A 304 17.09 -10.39 -9.30
C GLY A 304 16.27 -9.43 -10.16
N GLY A 305 15.96 -9.91 -11.37
CA GLY A 305 15.32 -9.11 -12.39
C GLY A 305 16.30 -8.36 -13.30
N THR A 306 15.78 -7.72 -14.32
CA THR A 306 16.54 -6.90 -15.29
C THR A 306 16.13 -5.44 -15.29
N ARG A 307 14.94 -5.14 -14.77
CA ARG A 307 14.38 -3.80 -14.59
C ARG A 307 13.57 -3.73 -13.31
N ILE A 308 13.54 -2.55 -12.69
CA ILE A 308 12.61 -2.25 -11.58
C ILE A 308 11.36 -1.60 -12.16
N VAL A 309 10.18 -2.00 -11.65
CA VAL A 309 8.90 -1.32 -11.89
C VAL A 309 8.37 -0.82 -10.56
N HIS A 310 8.03 0.46 -10.48
CA HIS A 310 7.61 1.10 -9.23
C HIS A 310 6.49 2.12 -9.42
N GLY A 311 5.77 2.42 -8.34
CA GLY A 311 4.80 3.50 -8.19
C GLY A 311 5.36 4.69 -7.41
N HIS A 312 4.59 5.21 -6.47
CA HIS A 312 4.94 6.13 -5.38
C HIS A 312 5.41 7.53 -5.80
N SER A 313 6.28 7.65 -6.77
CA SER A 313 6.80 8.91 -7.26
C SER A 313 6.11 9.29 -8.55
N PRO A 314 5.17 10.27 -8.51
CA PRO A 314 4.48 10.74 -9.70
C PRO A 314 5.46 11.14 -10.81
N ILE A 315 5.21 10.68 -12.03
CA ILE A 315 6.07 10.95 -13.18
C ILE A 315 6.37 12.45 -13.35
N PRO A 316 5.42 13.40 -13.18
CA PRO A 316 5.74 14.82 -13.26
C PRO A 316 6.81 15.30 -12.27
N TYR A 317 6.90 14.66 -11.07
CA TYR A 317 7.99 14.97 -10.13
C TYR A 317 9.33 14.40 -10.58
N LEU A 318 9.33 13.19 -11.14
CA LEU A 318 10.54 12.59 -11.69
C LEU A 318 11.10 13.42 -12.84
N LEU A 319 10.23 14.05 -13.63
CA LEU A 319 10.61 14.96 -14.71
C LEU A 319 11.00 16.37 -14.21
N GLY A 320 10.80 16.67 -12.92
CA GLY A 320 11.10 17.99 -12.35
C GLY A 320 10.11 19.09 -12.76
N GLU A 321 8.94 18.73 -13.27
CA GLU A 321 7.92 19.66 -13.78
C GLU A 321 7.08 20.30 -12.66
N VAL A 322 7.07 19.69 -11.47
CA VAL A 322 6.29 20.14 -10.30
C VAL A 322 7.16 20.16 -9.07
N GLY A 323 7.12 21.26 -8.32
CA GLY A 323 7.88 21.40 -7.08
C GLY A 323 7.20 20.84 -5.83
N SER A 324 5.87 20.62 -5.86
CA SER A 324 5.06 20.05 -4.77
C SER A 324 3.72 19.55 -5.31
N GLU A 325 3.09 18.60 -4.63
CA GLU A 325 1.77 18.03 -4.98
C GLU A 325 0.66 19.09 -4.98
N ASP A 326 0.83 20.18 -4.24
CA ASP A 326 -0.13 21.27 -4.11
C ASP A 326 0.08 22.41 -5.15
N GLY A 327 0.98 22.26 -6.12
CA GLY A 327 1.29 23.27 -7.12
C GLY A 327 0.17 23.40 -8.18
N GLU A 328 -0.55 24.51 -8.18
CA GLU A 328 -1.50 24.93 -9.24
C GLU A 328 -0.75 25.40 -10.50
N ASP A 329 0.08 24.55 -11.12
CA ASP A 329 0.76 24.95 -12.35
C ASP A 329 0.07 24.30 -13.56
N ASP A 330 -0.59 25.15 -14.37
CA ASP A 330 -1.36 24.77 -15.56
C ASP A 330 -0.48 24.28 -16.75
N THR A 331 0.85 24.16 -16.54
CA THR A 331 1.81 23.81 -17.60
C THR A 331 2.29 22.35 -17.56
N ARG A 332 1.54 21.46 -16.89
CA ARG A 332 1.95 20.05 -16.72
C ARG A 332 1.92 19.30 -18.05
N THR A 333 2.99 18.56 -18.33
CA THR A 333 2.99 17.61 -19.42
C THR A 333 2.00 16.47 -19.13
N ALA A 334 1.10 16.18 -20.08
CA ALA A 334 0.19 15.07 -19.94
C ALA A 334 0.97 13.75 -19.86
N VAL A 335 0.74 12.96 -18.81
CA VAL A 335 1.34 11.63 -18.67
C VAL A 335 0.57 10.67 -19.57
N GLU A 336 1.21 10.23 -20.66
CA GLU A 336 0.60 9.32 -21.64
C GLU A 336 0.82 7.84 -21.28
N GLY A 337 1.91 7.53 -20.57
CA GLY A 337 2.29 6.17 -20.22
C GLY A 337 3.44 6.10 -19.20
N PRO A 338 4.00 4.90 -18.96
CA PRO A 338 5.12 4.72 -18.05
C PRO A 338 6.34 5.54 -18.44
N HIS A 339 7.11 6.00 -17.43
CA HIS A 339 8.36 6.70 -17.67
C HIS A 339 9.56 5.77 -17.43
N ILE A 340 10.39 5.62 -18.45
CA ILE A 340 11.61 4.80 -18.40
C ILE A 340 12.80 5.72 -18.14
N TYR A 341 13.62 5.42 -17.11
CA TYR A 341 14.76 6.24 -16.70
C TYR A 341 15.86 5.39 -16.05
N ALA A 342 16.86 5.99 -15.43
CA ALA A 342 18.00 5.30 -14.82
C ALA A 342 18.67 4.31 -15.81
N ASP A 343 19.13 4.81 -16.98
CA ASP A 343 19.72 4.01 -18.06
C ASP A 343 18.78 2.91 -18.61
N GLY A 344 17.46 3.11 -18.52
CA GLY A 344 16.47 2.13 -18.96
C GLY A 344 16.20 1.00 -17.96
N LEU A 345 16.75 1.11 -16.74
CA LEU A 345 16.64 0.09 -15.70
C LEU A 345 15.43 0.29 -14.77
N ALA A 346 14.83 1.48 -14.73
CA ALA A 346 13.64 1.78 -13.93
C ALA A 346 12.46 2.21 -14.80
N ILE A 347 11.26 1.76 -14.39
CA ILE A 347 9.97 2.05 -15.02
C ILE A 347 9.06 2.61 -13.94
N ALA A 348 8.74 3.92 -14.03
CA ALA A 348 7.77 4.56 -13.14
C ALA A 348 6.36 4.38 -13.68
N MET A 349 5.43 3.99 -12.79
CA MET A 349 4.04 3.69 -13.10
C MET A 349 3.05 4.63 -12.41
N ASP A 350 3.49 5.55 -11.54
CA ASP A 350 2.59 6.55 -10.95
C ASP A 350 2.35 7.69 -11.95
N GLY A 351 1.22 7.63 -12.63
CA GLY A 351 0.83 8.64 -13.61
C GLY A 351 0.26 9.93 -13.00
N GLY A 352 0.23 10.05 -11.67
CA GLY A 352 -0.25 11.23 -10.97
C GLY A 352 -1.77 11.39 -11.00
N VAL A 353 -2.54 10.32 -10.82
CA VAL A 353 -4.02 10.38 -10.80
C VAL A 353 -4.54 11.41 -9.80
N THR A 354 -3.87 11.59 -8.67
CA THR A 354 -4.18 12.60 -7.64
C THR A 354 -3.96 14.05 -8.10
N MET A 355 -3.25 14.24 -9.20
CA MET A 355 -2.84 15.53 -9.75
C MET A 355 -3.53 15.85 -11.10
N ALA A 356 -4.72 15.30 -11.31
CA ALA A 356 -5.41 15.29 -12.61
C ALA A 356 -4.59 14.61 -13.74
N GLY A 357 -3.66 13.74 -13.37
CA GLY A 357 -2.92 12.87 -14.26
C GLY A 357 -3.73 11.61 -14.62
N LYS A 358 -3.03 10.57 -15.08
CA LYS A 358 -3.65 9.33 -15.57
C LYS A 358 -3.35 8.17 -14.62
N LEU A 359 -4.34 7.35 -14.31
CA LEU A 359 -4.10 6.03 -13.72
C LEU A 359 -3.50 5.10 -14.78
N LEU A 360 -2.29 4.61 -14.54
CA LEU A 360 -1.59 3.77 -15.50
C LEU A 360 -1.86 2.29 -15.24
N VAL A 361 -2.31 1.59 -16.29
CA VAL A 361 -2.40 0.13 -16.38
C VAL A 361 -1.62 -0.30 -17.61
N GLN A 362 -0.52 -1.02 -17.41
CA GLN A 362 0.42 -1.30 -18.49
C GLN A 362 0.76 -2.78 -18.58
N GLN A 363 0.77 -3.32 -19.81
CA GLN A 363 1.29 -4.66 -20.07
C GLN A 363 2.82 -4.64 -20.09
N LEU A 364 3.43 -5.65 -19.49
CA LEU A 364 4.87 -5.91 -19.52
C LEU A 364 5.19 -7.19 -20.31
N PRO A 365 6.39 -7.26 -20.91
CA PRO A 365 7.36 -6.17 -21.06
C PRO A 365 6.81 -5.03 -21.93
N LEU A 366 7.34 -3.81 -21.73
CA LEU A 366 7.01 -2.69 -22.61
C LEU A 366 7.46 -3.00 -24.03
N GLU A 367 6.60 -2.73 -25.01
CA GLU A 367 6.97 -2.81 -26.42
C GLU A 367 8.10 -1.80 -26.71
N ALA A 368 9.10 -2.22 -27.50
CA ALA A 368 10.30 -1.44 -27.79
C ALA A 368 10.00 -0.31 -28.81
#